data_23e4ab6cf941da8b694bb220f8f49de9
#
_entry.id   23e4ab6cf941da8b694bb220f8f49de9
#
_cell.length_a   1.000
_cell.length_b   1.000
_cell.length_c   1.000
_cell.angle_alpha   90.00
_cell.angle_beta   90.00
_cell.angle_gamma   90.00
#
_symmetry.space_group_name_H-M   'P 1'
#
loop_
_entity.id
_entity.type
_entity.pdbx_description
1 polymer ?
#
loop_
_entity_poly.entity_id
_entity_poly.type
_entity_poly.pdbx_seq_one_letter_code
_entity_poly.pdbx_strand_id
1 'polypeptide(L)'
;MKFFKLFLLLFLALQINSEQPKNILFVGNSYLYYNNSVHNYVEPMLKEYYGSEIETKLSAIGGSKLHHHNIDHLLNPKNLNLDQQIDLLIMQGGSTEVISAKDQKNFIQTAKRYGTKAQNVGVKTALYMTHAYTKADSRFEPNLIKKISKTYFAAGKESNSSIIPVGLAYELAYKEKPEIKLHHVDGTHPSQLGTYLGAATVFASVTGKSPEGLEFNYYGAINDEDRIFLQKIAWKAYRMWQRRVMLNK
;
A
#
# COMPACT_ATOMS: atom_id res chain seq x y z
N MET A 1 -57.60 -15.19 -15.74
CA MET A 1 -56.43 -15.85 -15.13
C MET A 1 -55.16 -15.19 -15.66
N LYS A 2 -54.55 -14.31 -14.88
CA LYS A 2 -53.30 -13.62 -15.25
C LYS A 2 -52.11 -14.35 -14.57
N PHE A 3 -51.26 -14.98 -15.37
CA PHE A 3 -50.05 -15.62 -14.89
C PHE A 3 -49.00 -14.52 -14.52
N PHE A 4 -48.69 -14.39 -13.24
CA PHE A 4 -47.63 -13.58 -12.73
C PHE A 4 -46.31 -14.36 -12.86
N LYS A 5 -45.48 -14.03 -13.86
CA LYS A 5 -44.13 -14.59 -13.98
C LYS A 5 -43.23 -13.89 -12.98
N LEU A 6 -42.90 -14.58 -11.90
CA LEU A 6 -41.91 -14.18 -10.92
C LEU A 6 -40.52 -14.35 -11.55
N PHE A 7 -39.91 -13.25 -11.95
CA PHE A 7 -38.50 -13.22 -12.41
C PHE A 7 -37.60 -13.21 -11.19
N LEU A 8 -37.10 -14.39 -10.83
CA LEU A 8 -36.07 -14.52 -9.78
C LEU A 8 -34.73 -14.07 -10.37
N LEU A 9 -34.35 -12.81 -10.14
CA LEU A 9 -33.00 -12.29 -10.44
C LEU A 9 -32.02 -12.92 -9.43
N LEU A 10 -31.36 -14.00 -9.86
CA LEU A 10 -30.17 -14.51 -9.18
C LEU A 10 -29.05 -13.45 -9.32
N PHE A 11 -28.85 -12.65 -8.29
CA PHE A 11 -27.59 -11.90 -8.11
C PHE A 11 -26.51 -12.92 -7.77
N LEU A 12 -25.84 -13.46 -8.79
CA LEU A 12 -24.51 -14.04 -8.60
C LEU A 12 -23.60 -12.88 -8.21
N ALA A 13 -23.37 -12.72 -6.90
CA ALA A 13 -22.24 -11.97 -6.41
C ALA A 13 -21.00 -12.73 -6.93
N LEU A 14 -20.41 -12.22 -8.01
CA LEU A 14 -19.05 -12.57 -8.39
C LEU A 14 -18.16 -12.15 -7.21
N GLN A 15 -17.95 -13.06 -6.26
CA GLN A 15 -16.79 -13.00 -5.41
C GLN A 15 -15.61 -13.11 -6.38
N ILE A 16 -15.02 -11.97 -6.66
CA ILE A 16 -13.66 -11.93 -7.21
C ILE A 16 -12.82 -12.55 -6.09
N ASN A 17 -12.64 -13.86 -6.15
CA ASN A 17 -11.56 -14.51 -5.45
C ASN A 17 -10.30 -13.85 -6.03
N SER A 18 -9.79 -12.84 -5.35
CA SER A 18 -8.45 -12.36 -5.67
C SER A 18 -7.53 -13.53 -5.37
N GLU A 19 -7.06 -14.14 -6.44
CA GLU A 19 -6.08 -15.21 -6.34
C GLU A 19 -4.97 -14.73 -5.40
N GLN A 20 -4.62 -15.55 -4.41
CA GLN A 20 -3.58 -15.25 -3.43
C GLN A 20 -2.28 -14.93 -4.17
N PRO A 21 -1.69 -13.74 -3.97
CA PRO A 21 -0.39 -13.46 -4.57
C PRO A 21 0.68 -14.32 -3.89
N LYS A 22 1.55 -14.94 -4.68
CA LYS A 22 2.69 -15.72 -4.20
C LYS A 22 3.98 -14.90 -4.20
N ASN A 23 4.17 -14.08 -5.23
CA ASN A 23 5.36 -13.25 -5.41
C ASN A 23 4.97 -11.78 -5.45
N ILE A 24 5.42 -11.01 -4.46
CA ILE A 24 5.12 -9.59 -4.33
C ILE A 24 6.41 -8.78 -4.43
N LEU A 25 6.48 -7.86 -5.39
CA LEU A 25 7.60 -6.94 -5.52
C LEU A 25 7.21 -5.55 -5.00
N PHE A 26 8.01 -5.02 -4.08
CA PHE A 26 7.94 -3.64 -3.63
C PHE A 26 9.02 -2.81 -4.35
N VAL A 27 8.63 -1.63 -4.86
CA VAL A 27 9.52 -0.70 -5.54
C VAL A 27 9.34 0.70 -4.95
N GLY A 28 10.43 1.30 -4.47
CA GLY A 28 10.37 2.64 -3.88
C GLY A 28 11.67 3.11 -3.25
N ASN A 29 11.60 3.76 -2.11
CA ASN A 29 12.75 4.37 -1.46
C ASN A 29 12.84 4.06 0.05
N SER A 30 13.46 4.94 0.81
CA SER A 30 13.67 4.79 2.26
C SER A 30 12.38 4.57 3.06
N TYR A 31 11.23 5.04 2.60
CA TYR A 31 9.96 4.78 3.25
C TYR A 31 9.58 3.29 3.26
N LEU A 32 10.13 2.51 2.35
CA LEU A 32 9.95 1.06 2.32
C LEU A 32 11.04 0.29 3.07
N TYR A 33 12.30 0.75 3.11
CA TYR A 33 13.38 -0.04 3.70
C TYR A 33 13.71 0.30 5.16
N TYR A 34 13.20 1.39 5.74
CA TYR A 34 13.41 1.68 7.17
C TYR A 34 12.89 0.53 8.05
N ASN A 35 13.49 0.40 9.25
CA ASN A 35 13.11 -0.57 10.27
C ASN A 35 13.05 -2.02 9.75
N ASN A 36 14.07 -2.40 9.00
CA ASN A 36 14.18 -3.73 8.37
C ASN A 36 13.15 -4.00 7.26
N SER A 37 12.65 -2.93 6.63
CA SER A 37 11.81 -2.96 5.42
C SER A 37 10.38 -3.48 5.61
N VAL A 38 9.42 -2.75 5.08
CA VAL A 38 7.99 -3.06 5.21
C VAL A 38 7.64 -4.44 4.66
N HIS A 39 8.32 -4.93 3.61
CA HIS A 39 8.04 -6.25 3.05
C HIS A 39 8.32 -7.39 4.03
N ASN A 40 9.31 -7.25 4.93
CA ASN A 40 9.62 -8.20 6.00
C ASN A 40 8.56 -8.24 7.12
N TYR A 41 7.63 -7.29 7.14
CA TYR A 41 6.45 -7.31 8.01
C TYR A 41 5.24 -7.87 7.26
N VAL A 42 5.10 -7.53 5.97
CA VAL A 42 3.98 -7.96 5.13
C VAL A 42 4.01 -9.47 4.92
N GLU A 43 5.18 -10.02 4.61
CA GLU A 43 5.33 -11.45 4.32
C GLU A 43 4.85 -12.35 5.46
N PRO A 44 5.32 -12.19 6.73
CA PRO A 44 4.81 -13.00 7.85
C PRO A 44 3.31 -12.80 8.09
N MET A 45 2.78 -11.57 7.97
CA MET A 45 1.34 -11.32 8.12
C MET A 45 0.51 -12.07 7.08
N LEU A 46 0.98 -12.10 5.83
CA LEU A 46 0.29 -12.83 4.76
C LEU A 46 0.45 -14.35 4.93
N LYS A 47 1.63 -14.84 5.34
CA LYS A 47 1.86 -16.26 5.64
C LYS A 47 0.98 -16.74 6.79
N GLU A 48 0.86 -15.94 7.86
CA GLU A 48 -0.03 -16.23 8.98
C GLU A 48 -1.49 -16.37 8.53
N TYR A 49 -1.95 -15.46 7.66
CA TYR A 49 -3.33 -15.45 7.19
C TYR A 49 -3.64 -16.57 6.19
N TYR A 50 -2.77 -16.79 5.22
CA TYR A 50 -3.02 -17.75 4.15
C TYR A 50 -2.58 -19.18 4.51
N GLY A 51 -1.73 -19.36 5.51
CA GLY A 51 -1.15 -20.66 5.88
C GLY A 51 -0.27 -21.27 4.79
N SER A 52 0.33 -20.42 3.93
CA SER A 52 1.10 -20.87 2.78
C SER A 52 2.26 -19.93 2.47
N GLU A 53 3.22 -20.41 1.66
CA GLU A 53 4.38 -19.64 1.28
C GLU A 53 4.03 -18.47 0.36
N ILE A 54 4.56 -17.31 0.74
CA ILE A 54 4.54 -16.08 -0.03
C ILE A 54 5.96 -15.54 -0.02
N GLU A 55 6.43 -15.08 -1.14
CA GLU A 55 7.75 -14.47 -1.27
C GLU A 55 7.61 -12.98 -1.58
N THR A 56 8.35 -12.17 -0.83
CA THR A 56 8.39 -10.73 -1.06
C THR A 56 9.78 -10.28 -1.46
N LYS A 57 9.87 -9.35 -2.42
CA LYS A 57 11.12 -8.73 -2.84
C LYS A 57 11.02 -7.22 -2.73
N LEU A 58 12.15 -6.57 -2.49
CA LEU A 58 12.24 -5.13 -2.42
C LEU A 58 13.32 -4.61 -3.37
N SER A 59 12.95 -3.65 -4.21
CA SER A 59 13.89 -2.78 -4.92
C SER A 59 13.73 -1.35 -4.41
N ALA A 60 14.67 -0.88 -3.60
CA ALA A 60 14.62 0.45 -3.02
C ALA A 60 15.93 1.22 -3.22
N ILE A 61 15.82 2.49 -3.57
CA ILE A 61 16.94 3.42 -3.75
C ILE A 61 16.71 4.61 -2.82
N GLY A 62 17.66 4.92 -1.93
CA GLY A 62 17.56 6.02 -0.99
C GLY A 62 17.29 7.35 -1.69
N GLY A 63 16.24 8.08 -1.25
CA GLY A 63 15.86 9.38 -1.82
C GLY A 63 15.33 9.35 -3.26
N SER A 64 15.09 8.17 -3.82
CA SER A 64 14.63 8.06 -5.21
C SER A 64 13.20 8.56 -5.39
N LYS A 65 12.92 8.99 -6.63
CA LYS A 65 11.59 9.11 -7.21
C LYS A 65 11.27 7.80 -7.98
N LEU A 66 9.99 7.55 -8.23
CA LEU A 66 9.57 6.30 -8.88
C LEU A 66 10.27 6.06 -10.23
N HIS A 67 10.48 7.11 -11.03
CA HIS A 67 11.09 7.00 -12.35
C HIS A 67 12.61 6.66 -12.34
N HIS A 68 13.26 6.62 -11.18
CA HIS A 68 14.66 6.22 -11.07
C HIS A 68 14.85 4.68 -11.12
N HIS A 69 13.77 3.91 -11.00
CA HIS A 69 13.81 2.46 -11.05
C HIS A 69 13.75 1.93 -12.48
N ASN A 70 14.54 0.92 -12.78
CA ASN A 70 14.48 0.21 -14.07
C ASN A 70 13.39 -0.88 -14.00
N ILE A 71 12.15 -0.50 -14.31
CA ILE A 71 11.01 -1.41 -14.19
C ILE A 71 11.08 -2.60 -15.13
N ASP A 72 11.70 -2.46 -16.31
CA ASP A 72 11.86 -3.56 -17.26
C ASP A 72 12.78 -4.65 -16.70
N HIS A 73 13.86 -4.24 -16.02
CA HIS A 73 14.73 -5.16 -15.29
C HIS A 73 13.99 -5.85 -14.13
N LEU A 74 13.20 -5.10 -13.38
CA LEU A 74 12.49 -5.58 -12.18
C LEU A 74 11.31 -6.49 -12.52
N LEU A 75 10.71 -6.38 -13.69
CA LEU A 75 9.60 -7.25 -14.11
C LEU A 75 10.10 -8.62 -14.65
N ASN A 76 11.40 -8.81 -14.80
CA ASN A 76 11.96 -10.12 -15.13
C ASN A 76 12.21 -10.90 -13.81
N PRO A 77 11.47 -11.99 -13.53
CA PRO A 77 11.59 -12.73 -12.27
C PRO A 77 13.00 -13.30 -12.05
N LYS A 78 13.73 -13.66 -13.11
CA LYS A 78 15.11 -14.17 -13.02
C LYS A 78 16.07 -13.14 -12.39
N ASN A 79 15.84 -11.85 -12.63
CA ASN A 79 16.67 -10.78 -12.05
C ASN A 79 16.41 -10.59 -10.53
N LEU A 80 15.33 -11.17 -10.02
CA LEU A 80 14.94 -11.14 -8.61
C LEU A 80 15.16 -12.49 -7.92
N ASN A 81 15.78 -13.44 -8.62
CA ASN A 81 15.93 -14.81 -8.15
C ASN A 81 14.58 -15.45 -7.76
N LEU A 82 13.58 -15.29 -8.64
CA LEU A 82 12.26 -15.88 -8.50
C LEU A 82 12.07 -16.94 -9.59
N ASP A 83 11.50 -18.09 -9.21
CA ASP A 83 11.18 -19.19 -10.12
C ASP A 83 9.91 -18.93 -10.94
N GLN A 84 9.02 -18.07 -10.40
CA GLN A 84 7.75 -17.75 -11.03
C GLN A 84 7.59 -16.22 -11.19
N GLN A 85 6.64 -15.83 -12.04
CA GLN A 85 6.34 -14.43 -12.28
C GLN A 85 5.86 -13.73 -11.00
N ILE A 86 6.10 -12.42 -10.93
CA ILE A 86 5.52 -11.54 -9.92
C ILE A 86 4.00 -11.51 -10.12
N ASP A 87 3.24 -11.65 -9.05
CA ASP A 87 1.78 -11.54 -9.07
C ASP A 87 1.31 -10.11 -8.79
N LEU A 88 2.05 -9.41 -7.93
CA LEU A 88 1.71 -8.06 -7.49
C LEU A 88 2.95 -7.17 -7.41
N LEU A 89 2.92 -6.05 -8.13
CA LEU A 89 3.89 -4.96 -8.03
C LEU A 89 3.30 -3.83 -7.19
N ILE A 90 3.92 -3.55 -6.04
CA ILE A 90 3.59 -2.42 -5.15
C ILE A 90 4.62 -1.32 -5.37
N MET A 91 4.17 -0.19 -5.91
CA MET A 91 5.02 0.96 -6.23
C MET A 91 4.79 2.10 -5.23
N GLN A 92 5.87 2.68 -4.72
CA GLN A 92 5.82 3.84 -3.85
C GLN A 92 6.47 5.03 -4.55
N GLY A 93 5.77 6.15 -4.63
CA GLY A 93 6.33 7.42 -5.10
C GLY A 93 7.35 7.99 -4.13
N GLY A 94 8.32 8.76 -4.61
CA GLY A 94 9.25 9.47 -3.77
C GLY A 94 8.53 10.45 -2.84
N SER A 95 9.08 10.65 -1.63
CA SER A 95 8.47 11.54 -0.63
C SER A 95 8.23 12.96 -1.14
N THR A 96 9.04 13.44 -2.09
CA THR A 96 8.93 14.77 -2.70
C THR A 96 8.05 14.79 -3.95
N GLU A 97 7.62 13.66 -4.49
CA GLU A 97 6.87 13.62 -5.76
C GLU A 97 5.46 14.21 -5.68
N VAL A 98 4.99 14.53 -4.48
CA VAL A 98 3.69 15.18 -4.27
C VAL A 98 3.81 16.69 -4.01
N ILE A 99 5.02 17.24 -3.87
CA ILE A 99 5.23 18.63 -3.43
C ILE A 99 4.91 19.63 -4.55
N SER A 100 5.54 19.48 -5.72
CA SER A 100 5.33 20.39 -6.86
C SER A 100 4.39 19.81 -7.91
N ALA A 101 3.70 20.68 -8.68
CA ALA A 101 2.85 20.24 -9.77
C ALA A 101 3.63 19.47 -10.86
N LYS A 102 4.90 19.84 -11.10
CA LYS A 102 5.81 19.13 -12.01
C LYS A 102 6.07 17.72 -11.54
N ASP A 103 6.41 17.55 -10.25
CA ASP A 103 6.70 16.23 -9.68
C ASP A 103 5.46 15.34 -9.63
N GLN A 104 4.28 15.91 -9.27
CA GLN A 104 3.00 15.19 -9.32
C GLN A 104 2.71 14.66 -10.71
N LYS A 105 2.87 15.50 -11.76
CA LYS A 105 2.68 15.09 -13.16
C LYS A 105 3.66 13.97 -13.54
N ASN A 106 4.94 14.10 -13.18
CA ASN A 106 5.95 13.07 -13.46
C ASN A 106 5.63 11.75 -12.77
N PHE A 107 5.22 11.79 -11.49
CA PHE A 107 4.80 10.60 -10.74
C PHE A 107 3.62 9.90 -11.41
N ILE A 108 2.55 10.64 -11.75
CA ILE A 108 1.36 10.08 -12.41
C ILE A 108 1.73 9.43 -13.74
N GLN A 109 2.54 10.10 -14.56
CA GLN A 109 2.99 9.57 -15.85
C GLN A 109 3.89 8.32 -15.69
N THR A 110 4.74 8.31 -14.67
CA THR A 110 5.60 7.16 -14.39
C THR A 110 4.79 5.98 -13.88
N ALA A 111 3.85 6.21 -12.96
CA ALA A 111 2.95 5.18 -12.47
C ALA A 111 2.13 4.57 -13.62
N LYS A 112 1.60 5.40 -14.53
CA LYS A 112 0.91 4.92 -15.75
C LYS A 112 1.81 4.02 -16.58
N ARG A 113 3.01 4.51 -16.93
CA ARG A 113 3.96 3.75 -17.76
C ARG A 113 4.35 2.42 -17.12
N TYR A 114 4.64 2.41 -15.82
CA TYR A 114 5.05 1.20 -15.09
C TYR A 114 3.88 0.24 -14.88
N GLY A 115 2.70 0.78 -14.57
CA GLY A 115 1.47 0.00 -14.47
C GLY A 115 1.13 -0.72 -15.78
N THR A 116 1.19 0.01 -16.91
CA THR A 116 0.97 -0.60 -18.24
C THR A 116 1.98 -1.72 -18.53
N LYS A 117 3.29 -1.49 -18.24
CA LYS A 117 4.31 -2.52 -18.47
C LYS A 117 4.08 -3.77 -17.62
N ALA A 118 3.73 -3.60 -16.34
CA ALA A 118 3.44 -4.71 -15.44
C ALA A 118 2.21 -5.49 -15.90
N GLN A 119 1.13 -4.80 -16.23
CA GLN A 119 -0.12 -5.44 -16.68
C GLN A 119 0.03 -6.18 -18.01
N ASN A 120 0.87 -5.69 -18.91
CA ASN A 120 1.17 -6.38 -20.18
C ASN A 120 1.84 -7.74 -19.99
N VAL A 121 2.45 -8.00 -18.85
CA VAL A 121 3.04 -9.29 -18.47
C VAL A 121 2.24 -10.02 -17.38
N GLY A 122 0.97 -9.62 -17.16
CA GLY A 122 0.04 -10.27 -16.23
C GLY A 122 0.20 -9.89 -14.76
N VAL A 123 1.04 -8.90 -14.43
CA VAL A 123 1.31 -8.46 -13.05
C VAL A 123 0.27 -7.44 -12.60
N LYS A 124 -0.42 -7.72 -11.49
CA LYS A 124 -1.30 -6.72 -10.83
C LYS A 124 -0.48 -5.61 -10.23
N THR A 125 -1.07 -4.40 -10.11
CA THR A 125 -0.35 -3.24 -9.61
C THR A 125 -1.11 -2.52 -8.49
N ALA A 126 -0.34 -2.03 -7.51
CA ALA A 126 -0.82 -1.19 -6.42
C ALA A 126 0.16 -0.02 -6.16
N LEU A 127 -0.37 1.10 -5.68
CA LEU A 127 0.42 2.26 -5.28
C LEU A 127 0.36 2.42 -3.76
N TYR A 128 1.52 2.33 -3.11
CA TYR A 128 1.70 2.57 -1.69
C TYR A 128 1.69 4.08 -1.43
N MET A 129 0.57 4.61 -0.93
CA MET A 129 0.39 6.02 -0.64
C MET A 129 1.27 6.44 0.53
N THR A 130 2.20 7.38 0.30
CA THR A 130 3.09 7.89 1.34
C THR A 130 2.33 8.66 2.41
N HIS A 131 2.92 8.73 3.62
CA HIS A 131 2.45 9.59 4.70
C HIS A 131 2.95 11.03 4.55
N ALA A 132 2.31 11.97 5.26
CA ALA A 132 2.73 13.37 5.31
C ALA A 132 3.88 13.57 6.30
N TYR A 133 4.63 14.66 6.16
CA TYR A 133 5.68 15.06 7.11
C TYR A 133 5.09 15.57 8.42
N THR A 134 5.83 15.39 9.53
CA THR A 134 5.54 16.07 10.80
C THR A 134 6.25 17.40 10.90
N LYS A 135 5.94 18.18 11.94
CA LYS A 135 6.59 19.48 12.21
C LYS A 135 8.11 19.42 12.43
N ALA A 136 8.67 18.23 12.62
CA ALA A 136 10.11 18.04 12.74
C ALA A 136 10.84 18.12 11.39
N ASP A 137 10.15 17.91 10.28
CA ASP A 137 10.70 18.07 8.93
C ASP A 137 10.39 19.48 8.38
N SER A 138 11.39 20.11 7.76
CA SER A 138 11.28 21.46 7.19
C SER A 138 10.27 21.57 6.05
N ARG A 139 9.87 20.44 5.45
CA ARG A 139 8.86 20.36 4.38
C ARG A 139 7.44 20.16 4.92
N PHE A 140 7.27 20.24 6.25
CA PHE A 140 5.92 20.14 6.84
C PHE A 140 4.97 21.18 6.22
N GLU A 141 3.83 20.71 5.77
CA GLU A 141 2.74 21.53 5.27
C GLU A 141 1.43 21.04 5.90
N PRO A 142 0.65 21.92 6.55
CA PRO A 142 -0.66 21.55 7.05
C PRO A 142 -1.55 20.97 5.93
N ASN A 143 -2.21 19.86 6.21
CA ASN A 143 -3.06 19.17 5.23
C ASN A 143 -2.34 18.60 4.00
N LEU A 144 -1.00 18.40 4.04
CA LEU A 144 -0.24 17.79 2.95
C LEU A 144 -0.87 16.46 2.51
N ILE A 145 -1.46 15.71 3.42
CA ILE A 145 -2.16 14.46 3.13
C ILE A 145 -3.29 14.61 2.09
N LYS A 146 -3.94 15.77 2.00
CA LYS A 146 -4.97 16.03 0.99
C LYS A 146 -4.34 16.08 -0.41
N LYS A 147 -3.18 16.71 -0.53
CA LYS A 147 -2.39 16.78 -1.78
C LYS A 147 -1.89 15.39 -2.17
N ILE A 148 -1.30 14.65 -1.22
CA ILE A 148 -0.86 13.26 -1.39
C ILE A 148 -2.02 12.39 -1.89
N SER A 149 -3.13 12.38 -1.16
CA SER A 149 -4.30 11.57 -1.48
C SER A 149 -4.88 11.87 -2.86
N LYS A 150 -4.94 13.17 -3.26
CA LYS A 150 -5.39 13.58 -4.60
C LYS A 150 -4.45 13.08 -5.69
N THR A 151 -3.14 13.22 -5.48
CA THR A 151 -2.12 12.79 -6.44
C THR A 151 -2.12 11.27 -6.63
N TYR A 152 -2.17 10.52 -5.53
CA TYR A 152 -2.23 9.05 -5.61
C TYR A 152 -3.55 8.54 -6.22
N PHE A 153 -4.67 9.20 -5.95
CA PHE A 153 -5.94 8.87 -6.60
C PHE A 153 -5.84 9.04 -8.13
N ALA A 154 -5.29 10.17 -8.58
CA ALA A 154 -5.06 10.41 -10.01
C ALA A 154 -4.08 9.39 -10.61
N ALA A 155 -2.98 9.10 -9.93
CA ALA A 155 -2.01 8.11 -10.37
C ALA A 155 -2.62 6.70 -10.48
N GLY A 156 -3.42 6.29 -9.50
CA GLY A 156 -4.12 4.99 -9.52
C GLY A 156 -5.10 4.87 -10.68
N LYS A 157 -5.87 5.93 -10.95
CA LYS A 157 -6.80 5.97 -12.08
C LYS A 157 -6.05 5.85 -13.42
N GLU A 158 -4.98 6.64 -13.61
CA GLU A 158 -4.21 6.63 -14.85
C GLU A 158 -3.41 5.35 -15.08
N SER A 159 -2.97 4.69 -14.01
CA SER A 159 -2.18 3.45 -14.08
C SER A 159 -3.01 2.17 -13.96
N ASN A 160 -4.32 2.28 -13.78
CA ASN A 160 -5.21 1.17 -13.45
C ASN A 160 -4.68 0.35 -12.25
N SER A 161 -4.15 1.04 -11.23
CA SER A 161 -3.57 0.44 -10.04
C SER A 161 -4.47 0.67 -8.82
N SER A 162 -4.55 -0.32 -7.94
CA SER A 162 -5.18 -0.12 -6.64
C SER A 162 -4.34 0.83 -5.76
N ILE A 163 -4.96 1.43 -4.74
CA ILE A 163 -4.26 2.29 -3.79
C ILE A 163 -4.24 1.63 -2.42
N ILE A 164 -3.06 1.57 -1.83
CA ILE A 164 -2.82 1.18 -0.44
C ILE A 164 -2.74 2.46 0.39
N PRO A 165 -3.73 2.80 1.22
CA PRO A 165 -3.91 4.13 1.78
C PRO A 165 -3.09 4.38 3.06
N VAL A 166 -1.79 4.06 3.05
CA VAL A 166 -0.92 4.14 4.26
C VAL A 166 -0.88 5.55 4.83
N GLY A 167 -0.75 6.58 3.99
CA GLY A 167 -0.75 7.96 4.47
C GLY A 167 -2.05 8.33 5.22
N LEU A 168 -3.21 7.81 4.79
CA LEU A 168 -4.46 8.01 5.50
C LEU A 168 -4.51 7.23 6.83
N ALA A 169 -3.87 6.06 6.89
CA ALA A 169 -3.75 5.31 8.13
C ALA A 169 -2.93 6.09 9.18
N TYR A 170 -1.84 6.75 8.77
CA TYR A 170 -1.08 7.63 9.66
C TYR A 170 -1.93 8.78 10.22
N GLU A 171 -2.69 9.47 9.36
CA GLU A 171 -3.58 10.56 9.79
C GLU A 171 -4.64 10.08 10.80
N LEU A 172 -5.23 8.90 10.55
CA LEU A 172 -6.20 8.32 11.47
C LEU A 172 -5.57 7.94 12.80
N ALA A 173 -4.37 7.34 12.79
CA ALA A 173 -3.67 6.98 14.02
C ALA A 173 -3.37 8.21 14.87
N TYR A 174 -2.81 9.28 14.28
CA TYR A 174 -2.55 10.53 14.99
C TYR A 174 -3.82 11.22 15.49
N LYS A 175 -4.94 11.07 14.79
CA LYS A 175 -6.22 11.60 15.23
C LYS A 175 -6.76 10.86 16.45
N GLU A 176 -6.58 9.53 16.53
CA GLU A 176 -7.14 8.69 17.60
C GLU A 176 -6.16 8.53 18.79
N LYS A 177 -4.85 8.57 18.55
CA LYS A 177 -3.78 8.49 19.57
C LYS A 177 -2.68 9.51 19.22
N PRO A 178 -2.85 10.81 19.55
CA PRO A 178 -1.95 11.90 19.13
C PRO A 178 -0.49 11.73 19.57
N GLU A 179 -0.25 11.03 20.66
CA GLU A 179 1.07 10.77 21.24
C GLU A 179 1.83 9.62 20.57
N ILE A 180 1.16 8.83 19.70
CA ILE A 180 1.81 7.69 19.03
C ILE A 180 2.95 8.18 18.13
N LYS A 181 4.06 7.46 18.15
CA LYS A 181 5.26 7.84 17.40
C LYS A 181 5.37 7.00 16.12
N LEU A 182 4.73 7.44 15.04
CA LEU A 182 4.78 6.75 13.75
C LEU A 182 5.93 7.21 12.87
N HIS A 183 6.50 8.40 13.14
CA HIS A 183 7.67 8.90 12.43
C HIS A 183 8.94 8.75 13.27
N HIS A 184 10.04 8.59 12.59
CA HIS A 184 11.38 8.77 13.14
C HIS A 184 11.55 10.23 13.58
N VAL A 185 12.60 10.52 14.36
CA VAL A 185 12.86 11.86 14.90
C VAL A 185 13.05 12.95 13.83
N ASP A 186 13.37 12.57 12.61
CA ASP A 186 13.50 13.48 11.47
C ASP A 186 12.15 13.96 10.89
N GLY A 187 11.03 13.42 11.36
CA GLY A 187 9.69 13.82 10.94
C GLY A 187 9.27 13.38 9.56
N THR A 188 10.09 12.58 8.87
CA THR A 188 9.81 12.09 7.51
C THR A 188 9.82 10.58 7.39
N HIS A 189 10.85 9.89 7.89
CA HIS A 189 10.92 8.44 7.81
C HIS A 189 9.97 7.75 8.80
N PRO A 190 9.50 6.53 8.48
CA PRO A 190 8.69 5.77 9.42
C PRO A 190 9.50 5.35 10.65
N SER A 191 8.88 5.35 11.82
CA SER A 191 9.33 4.59 12.97
C SER A 191 9.01 3.11 12.78
N GLN A 192 9.38 2.27 13.73
CA GLN A 192 8.99 0.86 13.72
C GLN A 192 7.47 0.67 13.76
N LEU A 193 6.75 1.46 14.59
CA LEU A 193 5.28 1.45 14.63
C LEU A 193 4.69 1.92 13.31
N GLY A 194 5.30 2.94 12.68
CA GLY A 194 4.90 3.41 11.35
C GLY A 194 5.08 2.36 10.26
N THR A 195 6.20 1.63 10.28
CA THR A 195 6.42 0.51 9.34
C THR A 195 5.39 -0.61 9.55
N TYR A 196 5.08 -0.95 10.80
CA TYR A 196 4.05 -1.93 11.12
C TYR A 196 2.66 -1.49 10.62
N LEU A 197 2.27 -0.23 10.86
CA LEU A 197 1.02 0.32 10.34
C LEU A 197 0.96 0.26 8.81
N GLY A 198 2.08 0.58 8.15
CA GLY A 198 2.22 0.45 6.70
C GLY A 198 1.97 -0.99 6.24
N ALA A 199 2.62 -1.96 6.89
CA ALA A 199 2.48 -3.39 6.58
C ALA A 199 1.05 -3.90 6.80
N ALA A 200 0.43 -3.56 7.94
CA ALA A 200 -0.96 -3.92 8.22
C ALA A 200 -1.94 -3.31 7.19
N THR A 201 -1.64 -2.09 6.69
CA THR A 201 -2.44 -1.45 5.62
C THR A 201 -2.24 -2.14 4.27
N VAL A 202 -1.02 -2.61 3.98
CA VAL A 202 -0.73 -3.46 2.80
C VAL A 202 -1.52 -4.76 2.92
N PHE A 203 -1.45 -5.44 4.06
CA PHE A 203 -2.21 -6.66 4.32
C PHE A 203 -3.71 -6.46 4.03
N ALA A 204 -4.33 -5.43 4.63
CA ALA A 204 -5.75 -5.15 4.41
C ALA A 204 -6.08 -4.88 2.93
N SER A 205 -5.17 -4.20 2.20
CA SER A 205 -5.38 -3.86 0.80
C SER A 205 -5.18 -5.04 -0.14
N VAL A 206 -4.27 -5.96 0.17
CA VAL A 206 -3.99 -7.16 -0.63
C VAL A 206 -5.06 -8.23 -0.43
N THR A 207 -5.45 -8.46 0.82
CA THR A 207 -6.38 -9.53 1.18
C THR A 207 -7.86 -9.12 1.12
N GLY A 208 -8.15 -7.82 1.24
CA GLY A 208 -9.52 -7.31 1.47
C GLY A 208 -10.08 -7.71 2.83
N LYS A 209 -9.23 -8.16 3.77
CA LYS A 209 -9.62 -8.61 5.11
C LYS A 209 -9.01 -7.73 6.20
N SER A 210 -9.61 -7.78 7.40
CA SER A 210 -9.05 -7.11 8.56
C SER A 210 -7.75 -7.76 9.00
N PRO A 211 -6.70 -6.97 9.31
CA PRO A 211 -5.50 -7.48 9.97
C PRO A 211 -5.72 -7.70 11.48
N GLU A 212 -6.88 -7.32 12.03
CA GLU A 212 -7.18 -7.54 13.45
C GLU A 212 -7.16 -9.02 13.80
N GLY A 213 -6.42 -9.37 14.85
CA GLY A 213 -6.21 -10.76 15.27
C GLY A 213 -4.93 -11.42 14.75
N LEU A 214 -4.19 -10.79 13.83
CA LEU A 214 -2.85 -11.28 13.49
C LEU A 214 -1.93 -11.19 14.72
N GLU A 215 -1.20 -12.24 14.98
CA GLU A 215 -0.29 -12.32 16.14
C GLU A 215 1.10 -11.76 15.84
N PHE A 216 1.48 -11.67 14.57
CA PHE A 216 2.77 -11.12 14.18
C PHE A 216 2.99 -9.72 14.77
N ASN A 217 4.03 -9.59 15.61
CA ASN A 217 4.39 -8.37 16.35
C ASN A 217 5.85 -7.96 16.15
N TYR A 218 6.44 -8.39 15.03
CA TYR A 218 7.85 -8.19 14.72
C TYR A 218 8.77 -8.71 15.82
N TYR A 219 8.64 -10.02 16.12
CA TYR A 219 9.48 -10.74 17.09
C TYR A 219 9.48 -10.12 18.51
N GLY A 220 8.35 -9.61 18.95
CA GLY A 220 8.17 -8.98 20.26
C GLY A 220 8.58 -7.51 20.35
N ALA A 221 9.00 -6.90 19.25
CA ALA A 221 9.39 -5.49 19.24
C ALA A 221 8.20 -4.51 19.24
N ILE A 222 6.99 -5.00 18.95
CA ILE A 222 5.74 -4.23 19.01
C ILE A 222 4.87 -4.85 20.10
N ASN A 223 4.53 -4.08 21.13
CA ASN A 223 3.66 -4.53 22.21
C ASN A 223 2.23 -4.76 21.71
N ASP A 224 1.44 -5.53 22.46
CA ASP A 224 0.10 -5.93 22.06
C ASP A 224 -0.87 -4.75 21.95
N GLU A 225 -0.77 -3.75 22.83
CA GLU A 225 -1.62 -2.56 22.78
C GLU A 225 -1.45 -1.82 21.44
N ASP A 226 -0.20 -1.51 21.06
CA ASP A 226 0.09 -0.83 19.80
C ASP A 226 -0.24 -1.71 18.60
N ARG A 227 0.05 -3.02 18.67
CA ARG A 227 -0.28 -3.98 17.61
C ARG A 227 -1.78 -3.96 17.30
N ILE A 228 -2.62 -4.16 18.30
CA ILE A 228 -4.08 -4.19 18.16
C ILE A 228 -4.60 -2.83 17.65
N PHE A 229 -4.09 -1.73 18.21
CA PHE A 229 -4.47 -0.38 17.77
C PHE A 229 -4.13 -0.17 16.28
N LEU A 230 -2.90 -0.46 15.87
CA LEU A 230 -2.44 -0.24 14.50
C LEU A 230 -3.18 -1.13 13.48
N GLN A 231 -3.47 -2.37 13.82
CA GLN A 231 -4.30 -3.27 13.00
C GLN A 231 -5.70 -2.69 12.76
N LYS A 232 -6.34 -2.21 13.82
CA LYS A 232 -7.67 -1.55 13.74
C LYS A 232 -7.64 -0.30 12.86
N ILE A 233 -6.60 0.54 13.00
CA ILE A 233 -6.41 1.74 12.19
C ILE A 233 -6.21 1.38 10.71
N ALA A 234 -5.36 0.40 10.42
CA ALA A 234 -5.11 -0.07 9.06
C ALA A 234 -6.41 -0.51 8.35
N TRP A 235 -7.23 -1.31 9.05
CA TRP A 235 -8.53 -1.74 8.55
C TRP A 235 -9.49 -0.56 8.30
N LYS A 236 -9.55 0.38 9.24
CA LYS A 236 -10.39 1.57 9.12
C LYS A 236 -9.98 2.43 7.93
N ALA A 237 -8.68 2.65 7.73
CA ALA A 237 -8.15 3.41 6.60
C ALA A 237 -8.48 2.75 5.25
N TYR A 238 -8.27 1.44 5.14
CA TYR A 238 -8.63 0.67 3.96
C TYR A 238 -10.11 0.79 3.63
N ARG A 239 -11.01 0.54 4.59
CA ARG A 239 -12.45 0.64 4.38
C ARG A 239 -12.92 2.05 4.00
N MET A 240 -12.34 3.09 4.61
CA MET A 240 -12.65 4.48 4.25
C MET A 240 -12.22 4.78 2.82
N TRP A 241 -11.05 4.29 2.41
CA TRP A 241 -10.57 4.46 1.03
C TRP A 241 -11.48 3.76 0.03
N GLN A 242 -11.86 2.52 0.27
CA GLN A 242 -12.76 1.75 -0.61
C GLN A 242 -14.11 2.47 -0.81
N ARG A 243 -14.72 2.99 0.27
CA ARG A 243 -15.94 3.78 0.17
C ARG A 243 -15.77 5.03 -0.70
N ARG A 244 -14.64 5.74 -0.54
CA ARG A 244 -14.33 6.92 -1.37
C ARG A 244 -14.20 6.57 -2.84
N VAL A 245 -13.55 5.47 -3.17
CA VAL A 245 -13.39 5.00 -4.56
C VAL A 245 -14.74 4.64 -5.17
N MET A 246 -15.63 3.99 -4.41
CA MET A 246 -16.97 3.63 -4.89
C MET A 246 -17.84 4.86 -5.18
N LEU A 247 -17.73 5.90 -4.37
CA LEU A 247 -18.51 7.14 -4.54
C LEU A 247 -18.01 8.03 -5.69
N ASN A 248 -16.82 7.77 -6.23
CA ASN A 248 -16.22 8.54 -7.34
C ASN A 248 -16.15 7.72 -8.65
N LYS A 249 -16.81 6.57 -8.72
CA LYS A 249 -17.07 5.82 -9.94
C LYS A 249 -18.40 6.22 -10.57
#